data_7233168b06a30a55391a2aac83d6a592
#
_entry.id   7233168b06a30a55391a2aac83d6a592
#
_cell.length_a   1.000
_cell.length_b   1.000
_cell.length_c   1.000
_cell.angle_alpha   90.00
_cell.angle_beta   90.00
_cell.angle_gamma   90.00
#
_symmetry.space_group_name_H-M   'P 1'
#
loop_
_entity.id
_entity.type
_entity.pdbx_description
1 polymer ?
#
loop_
_entity_poly.entity_id
_entity_poly.type
_entity_poly.pdbx_seq_one_letter_code
_entity_poly.pdbx_strand_id
1 'polypeptide(L)' 'MVIEEMNNAEIIQKAIEDFSRVQKWMLSVKEKDITTYNLMYERYIELKVTLTSLGVNLTELDKIKD' A
#
# COMPACT_ATOMS: atom_id res chain seq x y z
N MET A 1 -2.95 -21.04 -18.08
CA MET A 1 -3.34 -20.59 -17.48
C MET A 1 -3.85 -19.30 -17.71
N VAL A 2 -4.53 -18.77 -17.14
CA VAL A 2 -5.20 -17.62 -17.52
C VAL A 2 -4.86 -16.45 -16.74
N ILE A 3 -3.65 -16.41 -16.42
CA ILE A 3 -3.20 -15.32 -15.69
C ILE A 3 -3.31 -14.08 -16.46
N GLU A 4 -3.21 -14.22 -17.73
CA GLU A 4 -3.27 -13.09 -18.57
C GLU A 4 -4.59 -12.37 -18.49
N GLU A 5 -5.56 -12.93 -17.82
CA GLU A 5 -6.77 -12.21 -17.73
C GLU A 5 -6.74 -11.11 -16.72
N MET A 6 -5.75 -11.12 -15.83
CA MET A 6 -5.57 -9.99 -14.97
C MET A 6 -4.58 -9.07 -15.62
N ASN A 7 -5.03 -7.93 -16.07
CA ASN A 7 -4.10 -7.01 -16.71
C ASN A 7 -3.43 -6.15 -15.64
N ASN A 8 -2.40 -5.44 -16.06
CA ASN A 8 -1.63 -4.63 -15.12
C ASN A 8 -2.46 -3.54 -14.48
N ALA A 9 -3.43 -3.00 -15.19
CA ALA A 9 -4.25 -1.94 -14.63
C ALA A 9 -5.04 -2.43 -13.43
N GLU A 10 -5.55 -3.66 -13.51
CA GLU A 10 -6.30 -4.21 -12.38
C GLU A 10 -5.41 -4.50 -11.20
N ILE A 11 -4.21 -5.00 -11.46
CA ILE A 11 -3.26 -5.29 -10.39
C ILE A 11 -2.84 -4.00 -9.71
N ILE A 12 -2.55 -2.97 -10.50
CA ILE A 12 -2.14 -1.69 -9.96
C ILE A 12 -3.27 -1.06 -9.16
N GLN A 13 -4.50 -1.12 -9.67
CA GLN A 13 -5.61 -0.52 -8.95
C GLN A 13 -5.83 -1.20 -7.60
N LYS A 14 -5.75 -2.53 -7.58
CA LYS A 14 -5.92 -3.26 -6.32
C LYS A 14 -4.82 -2.88 -5.33
N ALA A 15 -3.59 -2.79 -5.81
CA ALA A 15 -2.48 -2.45 -4.93
C ALA A 15 -2.62 -1.02 -4.39
N ILE A 16 -3.11 -0.10 -5.22
CA ILE A 16 -3.32 1.27 -4.78
C ILE A 16 -4.42 1.31 -3.71
N GLU A 17 -5.48 0.55 -3.88
CA GLU A 17 -6.55 0.49 -2.90
C GLU A 17 -6.02 -0.06 -1.56
N ASP A 18 -5.22 -1.11 -1.62
CA ASP A 18 -4.64 -1.69 -0.42
C ASP A 18 -3.69 -0.71 0.25
N PHE A 19 -2.90 0.01 -0.54
CA PHE A 19 -1.96 0.99 -0.02
C PHE A 19 -2.71 2.11 0.70
N SER A 20 -3.77 2.61 0.12
CA SER A 20 -4.57 3.65 0.75
C SER A 20 -5.21 3.15 2.04
N ARG A 21 -5.71 1.92 2.02
CA ARG A 21 -6.39 1.36 3.18
C ARG A 21 -5.44 1.14 4.33
N VAL A 22 -4.25 0.61 4.06
CA VAL A 22 -3.30 0.35 5.13
C VAL A 22 -2.84 1.66 5.76
N GLN A 23 -2.66 2.71 4.96
CA GLN A 23 -2.26 3.99 5.50
C GLN A 23 -3.35 4.58 6.40
N LYS A 24 -4.61 4.44 5.99
CA LYS A 24 -5.71 4.94 6.80
C LYS A 24 -5.74 4.23 8.16
N TRP A 25 -5.54 2.92 8.15
CA TRP A 25 -5.52 2.16 9.40
C TRP A 25 -4.32 2.54 10.26
N MET A 26 -3.15 2.73 9.64
CA MET A 26 -1.97 3.13 10.37
C MET A 26 -2.20 4.45 11.11
N LEU A 27 -2.78 5.41 10.42
CA LEU A 27 -3.02 6.70 11.04
C LEU A 27 -4.03 6.60 12.17
N SER A 28 -4.98 5.67 12.08
CA SER A 28 -5.99 5.55 13.11
C SER A 28 -5.44 4.87 14.37
N VAL A 29 -4.39 4.04 14.28
CA VAL A 29 -3.86 3.35 15.44
C VAL A 29 -2.53 3.92 15.91
N LYS A 30 -2.01 4.93 15.23
CA LYS A 30 -0.65 5.38 15.46
C LYS A 30 -0.38 5.74 16.92
N GLU A 31 -1.32 6.38 17.57
CA GLU A 31 -1.12 6.81 18.94
C GLU A 31 -1.79 5.89 19.95
N LYS A 32 -2.49 4.86 19.47
CA LYS A 32 -3.22 3.96 20.36
C LYS A 32 -2.50 2.63 20.54
N ASP A 33 -1.87 2.14 19.47
CA ASP A 33 -1.27 0.81 19.51
C ASP A 33 -0.07 0.78 18.57
N ILE A 34 1.09 1.11 19.15
CA ILE A 34 2.30 1.21 18.34
C ILE A 34 2.71 -0.14 17.76
N THR A 35 2.41 -1.23 18.46
CA THR A 35 2.74 -2.54 17.93
C THR A 35 1.95 -2.83 16.66
N THR A 36 0.66 -2.55 16.69
CA THR A 36 -0.17 -2.73 15.50
C THR A 36 0.29 -1.80 14.38
N TYR A 37 0.63 -0.55 14.73
CA TYR A 37 1.14 0.40 13.75
C TYR A 37 2.38 -0.16 13.06
N ASN A 38 3.31 -0.71 13.84
CA ASN A 38 4.54 -1.24 13.28
C ASN A 38 4.30 -2.42 12.36
N LEU A 39 3.34 -3.29 12.71
CA LEU A 39 3.00 -4.41 11.84
C LEU A 39 2.40 -3.92 10.53
N MET A 40 1.55 -2.92 10.60
CA MET A 40 0.97 -2.35 9.39
C MET A 40 2.01 -1.62 8.56
N TYR A 41 3.01 -1.05 9.22
CA TYR A 41 4.08 -0.35 8.53
C TYR A 41 4.85 -1.30 7.63
N GLU A 42 5.05 -2.55 8.06
CA GLU A 42 5.70 -3.52 7.20
C GLU A 42 4.91 -3.77 5.94
N ARG A 43 3.58 -3.88 6.07
CA ARG A 43 2.72 -4.06 4.90
C ARG A 43 2.76 -2.82 4.01
N TYR A 44 2.78 -1.64 4.62
CA TYR A 44 2.87 -0.39 3.89
C TYR A 44 4.14 -0.37 3.03
N ILE A 45 5.27 -0.78 3.59
CA ILE A 45 6.52 -0.79 2.85
C ILE A 45 6.45 -1.80 1.69
N GLU A 46 5.87 -2.98 1.94
CA GLU A 46 5.73 -3.97 0.87
C GLU A 46 4.94 -3.42 -0.30
N LEU A 47 3.83 -2.77 0.00
CA LEU A 47 3.00 -2.20 -1.04
C LEU A 47 3.70 -1.04 -1.74
N LYS A 48 4.46 -0.26 -0.99
CA LYS A 48 5.19 0.85 -1.58
C LYS A 48 6.21 0.34 -2.59
N VAL A 49 6.96 -0.70 -2.22
CA VAL A 49 7.94 -1.29 -3.13
C VAL A 49 7.25 -1.87 -4.35
N THR A 50 6.13 -2.58 -4.14
CA THR A 50 5.40 -3.19 -5.24
C THR A 50 4.91 -2.12 -6.23
N LEU A 51 4.31 -1.06 -5.73
CA LEU A 51 3.77 -0.02 -6.59
C LEU A 51 4.88 0.72 -7.32
N THR A 52 5.99 0.97 -6.63
CA THR A 52 7.13 1.62 -7.27
C THR A 52 7.68 0.73 -8.39
N SER A 53 7.74 -0.57 -8.15
CA SER A 53 8.21 -1.50 -9.17
C SER A 53 7.30 -1.51 -10.38
N LEU A 54 6.02 -1.23 -10.18
CA LEU A 54 5.07 -1.19 -11.29
C LEU A 54 5.03 0.17 -11.98
N GLY A 55 5.87 1.09 -11.55
CA GLY A 55 5.94 2.40 -12.21
C GLY A 55 4.95 3.42 -11.70
N VAL A 56 4.32 3.16 -10.55
CA VAL A 56 3.34 4.08 -10.00
C VAL A 56 4.04 5.19 -9.23
N ASN A 57 3.64 6.43 -9.50
CA ASN A 57 4.19 7.58 -8.78
C ASN A 57 3.40 7.74 -7.48
N LEU A 58 4.08 7.60 -6.36
CA LEU A 58 3.44 7.62 -5.06
C LEU A 58 3.41 8.98 -4.39
N THR A 59 3.88 10.01 -5.07
CA THR A 59 4.02 11.32 -4.46
C THR A 59 2.74 11.79 -3.79
N GLU A 60 1.60 11.60 -4.44
CA GLU A 60 0.34 12.04 -3.89
C GLU A 60 -0.39 10.96 -3.12
N LEU A 61 0.00 9.71 -3.31
CA LEU A 61 -0.67 8.60 -2.65
C LEU A 61 -0.08 8.30 -1.28
N ASP A 62 1.19 8.61 -1.09
CA ASP A 62 1.89 8.27 0.14
C ASP A 62 1.64 9.33 1.20
N LYS A 63 0.77 9.02 2.14
CA LYS A 63 0.42 9.94 3.21
C LYS A 63 1.34 9.81 4.41
N ILE A 64 2.04 8.70 4.52
CA ILE A 64 2.95 8.46 5.63
C ILE A 64 4.28 9.15 5.39
N LYS A 65 4.82 9.00 4.19
CA LYS A 65 6.01 9.73 3.74
C LYS A 65 7.23 9.61 4.64
N ASP A 66 7.46 8.44 5.10
CA ASP A 66 8.67 8.23 5.88
C ASP A 66 9.90 8.03 5.05
#